data_ef5235e3fadb5e49beb58d5a1085a9d5
#
_entry.id   ef5235e3fadb5e49beb58d5a1085a9d5
#
_cell.length_a   1.000
_cell.length_b   1.000
_cell.length_c   1.000
_cell.angle_alpha   90.00
_cell.angle_beta   90.00
_cell.angle_gamma   90.00
#
_symmetry.space_group_name_H-M   'P 1'
#
loop_
_entity.id
_entity.type
_entity.pdbx_description
1 polymer ?
#
loop_
_entity_poly.entity_id
_entity_poly.type
_entity_poly.pdbx_seq_one_letter_code
_entity_poly.pdbx_strand_id
1 'polypeptide(L)'
;MHGDNGSRQMNATEVCMPAPAGVCEKIRDQPPTKIALQGHYSLPYWYDPQGKPRTFACRTITVSPFQMTLAVAVAGKVGNRIISCFPDLGNMGGSITDTFAGGFVFEPDLTNSERKRIASKLVWLEKKQRDPAVRDARRHERFIPANPHSTLTLADGSTRSCFVIDMSVTGVAVSAAVQPPIGAALAVGACVGRVVRLLPEGFAIQFAETQRRPDLNRLLLRVDPAPAGRTGS
;
A
#
# COMPACT_ATOMS: atom_id res chain seq x y z
N MET A 1 -40.01 -61.93 -18.65
CA MET A 1 -39.48 -61.09 -19.71
C MET A 1 -38.62 -60.05 -19.06
N HIS A 2 -37.34 -60.17 -19.29
CA HIS A 2 -36.27 -59.35 -18.68
C HIS A 2 -36.16 -58.05 -19.46
N GLY A 3 -36.02 -56.92 -18.74
CA GLY A 3 -35.66 -55.63 -19.26
C GLY A 3 -34.46 -55.08 -18.47
N ASP A 4 -33.29 -55.25 -19.03
CA ASP A 4 -32.01 -54.79 -18.53
C ASP A 4 -31.91 -53.27 -18.76
N ASN A 5 -31.67 -52.51 -17.68
CA ASN A 5 -31.53 -51.07 -17.72
C ASN A 5 -30.09 -50.71 -17.37
N GLY A 6 -29.23 -50.74 -18.39
CA GLY A 6 -27.83 -50.42 -18.30
C GLY A 6 -27.57 -48.92 -18.02
N SER A 7 -27.22 -48.61 -16.79
CA SER A 7 -26.76 -47.28 -16.38
C SER A 7 -25.36 -47.01 -16.95
N ARG A 8 -25.27 -46.12 -17.95
CA ARG A 8 -23.98 -45.55 -18.40
C ARG A 8 -23.49 -44.52 -17.39
N GLN A 9 -22.49 -44.88 -16.61
CA GLN A 9 -21.64 -43.95 -15.91
C GLN A 9 -20.78 -43.17 -16.91
N MET A 10 -21.03 -41.88 -17.05
CA MET A 10 -20.14 -40.98 -17.76
C MET A 10 -19.04 -40.53 -16.78
N ASN A 11 -17.86 -41.12 -16.87
CA ASN A 11 -16.66 -40.63 -16.24
C ASN A 11 -16.18 -39.39 -17.01
N ALA A 12 -16.52 -38.19 -16.53
CA ALA A 12 -15.87 -36.97 -16.96
C ALA A 12 -14.60 -36.77 -16.11
N THR A 13 -13.50 -37.42 -16.50
CA THR A 13 -12.17 -37.04 -16.04
C THR A 13 -11.75 -35.84 -16.86
N GLU A 14 -12.07 -34.66 -16.40
CA GLU A 14 -11.57 -33.41 -16.95
C GLU A 14 -10.08 -33.33 -16.60
N VAL A 15 -9.25 -33.72 -17.58
CA VAL A 15 -7.80 -33.59 -17.49
C VAL A 15 -7.47 -32.10 -17.57
N CYS A 16 -7.27 -31.47 -16.40
CA CYS A 16 -6.72 -30.13 -16.30
C CYS A 16 -5.29 -30.17 -16.84
N MET A 17 -5.11 -29.80 -18.09
CA MET A 17 -3.79 -29.68 -18.70
C MET A 17 -3.00 -28.57 -17.99
N PRO A 18 -1.79 -28.84 -17.49
CA PRO A 18 -0.95 -27.81 -16.92
C PRO A 18 -0.60 -26.79 -18.01
N ALA A 19 -0.81 -25.51 -17.71
CA ALA A 19 -0.45 -24.42 -18.62
C ALA A 19 1.07 -24.50 -18.93
N PRO A 20 1.50 -24.16 -20.16
CA PRO A 20 2.90 -24.27 -20.56
C PRO A 20 3.81 -23.45 -19.64
N ALA A 21 4.78 -24.09 -19.03
CA ALA A 21 5.73 -23.54 -18.06
C ALA A 21 6.48 -22.28 -18.55
N GLY A 22 6.71 -22.16 -19.84
CA GLY A 22 7.52 -21.09 -20.44
C GLY A 22 6.95 -19.67 -20.38
N VAL A 23 5.65 -19.49 -20.08
CA VAL A 23 5.05 -18.14 -19.97
C VAL A 23 5.31 -17.54 -18.58
N CYS A 24 5.39 -18.37 -17.54
CA CYS A 24 5.64 -17.92 -16.18
C CYS A 24 7.11 -17.51 -15.99
N GLU A 25 8.06 -18.18 -16.66
CA GLU A 25 9.48 -17.80 -16.65
C GLU A 25 9.71 -16.43 -17.31
N LYS A 26 9.13 -16.18 -18.48
CA LYS A 26 9.25 -14.87 -19.16
C LYS A 26 8.72 -13.69 -18.36
N ILE A 27 7.72 -13.90 -17.49
CA ILE A 27 7.18 -12.86 -16.59
C ILE A 27 8.11 -12.65 -15.39
N ARG A 28 8.81 -13.69 -14.94
CA ARG A 28 9.73 -13.64 -13.79
C ARG A 28 10.98 -12.83 -14.09
N ASP A 29 11.46 -12.85 -15.33
CA ASP A 29 12.66 -12.13 -15.79
C ASP A 29 12.39 -10.64 -16.09
N GLN A 30 11.13 -10.19 -16.06
CA GLN A 30 10.83 -8.78 -16.25
C GLN A 30 11.19 -7.97 -15.00
N PRO A 31 11.90 -6.83 -15.15
CA PRO A 31 12.23 -5.98 -14.02
C PRO A 31 10.94 -5.45 -13.38
N PRO A 32 10.93 -5.26 -12.03
CA PRO A 32 9.78 -4.70 -11.35
C PRO A 32 9.44 -3.30 -11.88
N THR A 33 8.17 -3.06 -12.13
CA THR A 33 7.66 -1.77 -12.59
C THR A 33 7.70 -0.73 -11.46
N LYS A 34 8.27 0.44 -11.70
CA LYS A 34 8.21 1.57 -10.77
C LYS A 34 6.87 2.29 -10.95
N ILE A 35 5.90 1.93 -10.13
CA ILE A 35 4.56 2.52 -10.14
C ILE A 35 4.07 2.77 -8.71
N ALA A 36 3.55 3.97 -8.46
CA ALA A 36 3.05 4.39 -7.16
C ALA A 36 1.53 4.15 -7.06
N LEU A 37 1.13 2.96 -6.59
CA LEU A 37 -0.27 2.62 -6.33
C LEU A 37 -0.55 2.79 -4.83
N GLN A 38 -1.61 3.51 -4.51
CA GLN A 38 -2.11 3.59 -3.14
C GLN A 38 -2.88 2.32 -2.79
N GLY A 39 -2.69 1.86 -1.57
CA GLY A 39 -3.37 0.70 -1.03
C GLY A 39 -3.35 0.70 0.49
N HIS A 40 -3.82 -0.37 1.06
CA HIS A 40 -3.76 -0.62 2.49
C HIS A 40 -3.42 -2.09 2.77
N TYR A 41 -2.94 -2.36 3.97
CA TYR A 41 -2.58 -3.70 4.42
C TYR A 41 -2.90 -3.89 5.89
N SER A 42 -3.08 -5.14 6.31
CA SER A 42 -3.24 -5.53 7.70
C SER A 42 -2.06 -6.40 8.13
N LEU A 43 -1.51 -6.12 9.31
CA LEU A 43 -0.48 -6.92 9.96
C LEU A 43 -1.11 -7.88 10.96
N PRO A 44 -0.56 -9.10 11.14
CA PRO A 44 -0.95 -9.97 12.25
C PRO A 44 -0.64 -9.28 13.58
N TYR A 45 -1.44 -9.56 14.60
CA TYR A 45 -1.29 -9.03 15.97
C TYR A 45 -1.55 -7.52 16.16
N TRP A 46 -2.03 -6.83 15.13
CA TRP A 46 -2.47 -5.44 15.24
C TRP A 46 -4.00 -5.38 15.18
N TYR A 47 -4.60 -5.10 16.32
CA TYR A 47 -6.06 -5.02 16.46
C TYR A 47 -6.46 -3.64 17.02
N ASP A 48 -7.65 -3.20 16.68
CA ASP A 48 -8.28 -2.04 17.30
C ASP A 48 -8.85 -2.43 18.70
N PRO A 49 -9.34 -1.45 19.50
CA PRO A 49 -9.94 -1.74 20.80
C PRO A 49 -11.17 -2.66 20.73
N GLN A 50 -11.79 -2.83 19.58
CA GLN A 50 -12.93 -3.71 19.32
C GLN A 50 -12.51 -5.11 18.86
N GLY A 51 -11.20 -5.39 18.77
CA GLY A 51 -10.65 -6.68 18.34
C GLY A 51 -10.67 -6.89 16.83
N LYS A 52 -10.94 -5.87 16.01
CA LYS A 52 -10.88 -5.93 14.56
C LYS A 52 -9.44 -5.69 14.08
N PRO A 53 -8.94 -6.43 13.06
CA PRO A 53 -7.62 -6.18 12.49
C PRO A 53 -7.47 -4.74 12.03
N ARG A 54 -6.40 -4.08 12.49
CA ARG A 54 -6.07 -2.72 12.05
C ARG A 54 -5.52 -2.74 10.63
N THR A 55 -5.95 -1.75 9.89
CA THR A 55 -5.52 -1.50 8.52
C THR A 55 -4.57 -0.30 8.49
N PHE A 56 -3.51 -0.38 7.71
CA PHE A 56 -2.52 0.68 7.53
C PHE A 56 -2.43 1.04 6.06
N ALA A 57 -2.29 2.31 5.76
CA ALA A 57 -2.05 2.76 4.40
C ALA A 57 -0.64 2.38 3.94
N CYS A 58 -0.53 2.07 2.66
CA CYS A 58 0.75 1.83 1.98
C CYS A 58 0.74 2.40 0.57
N ARG A 59 1.93 2.45 -0.02
CA ARG A 59 2.11 2.76 -1.43
C ARG A 59 3.20 1.89 -2.02
N THR A 60 2.98 1.42 -3.25
CA THR A 60 4.01 0.67 -3.94
C THR A 60 5.16 1.58 -4.36
N ILE A 61 6.40 1.10 -4.23
CA ILE A 61 7.62 1.68 -4.80
C ILE A 61 7.92 0.97 -6.11
N THR A 62 7.92 -0.37 -6.07
CA THR A 62 8.01 -1.23 -7.23
C THR A 62 6.99 -2.34 -7.16
N VAL A 63 6.52 -2.80 -8.32
CA VAL A 63 5.52 -3.87 -8.43
C VAL A 63 5.92 -4.85 -9.51
N SER A 64 5.87 -6.12 -9.18
CA SER A 64 5.85 -7.23 -10.14
C SER A 64 4.81 -8.27 -9.69
N PRO A 65 4.45 -9.24 -10.54
CA PRO A 65 3.56 -10.33 -10.14
C PRO A 65 4.16 -11.28 -9.09
N PHE A 66 5.44 -11.16 -8.78
CA PHE A 66 6.16 -12.02 -7.84
C PHE A 66 6.56 -11.29 -6.57
N GLN A 67 6.78 -9.99 -6.64
CA GLN A 67 7.30 -9.21 -5.52
C GLN A 67 6.84 -7.75 -5.63
N MET A 68 6.53 -7.14 -4.50
CA MET A 68 6.19 -5.73 -4.38
C MET A 68 7.02 -5.08 -3.28
N THR A 69 7.57 -3.92 -3.55
CA THR A 69 8.20 -3.08 -2.53
C THR A 69 7.22 -2.02 -2.09
N LEU A 70 6.92 -1.95 -0.80
CA LEU A 70 5.91 -1.07 -0.23
C LEU A 70 6.54 -0.04 0.71
N ALA A 71 6.17 1.23 0.55
CA ALA A 71 6.40 2.28 1.53
C ALA A 71 5.24 2.27 2.55
N VAL A 72 5.57 2.27 3.86
CA VAL A 72 4.61 2.07 4.95
C VAL A 72 5.00 2.88 6.19
N ALA A 73 4.02 3.14 7.08
CA ALA A 73 4.28 3.72 8.40
C ALA A 73 4.75 2.67 9.41
N VAL A 74 4.18 1.49 9.35
CA VAL A 74 4.39 0.40 10.31
C VAL A 74 4.91 -0.81 9.55
N ALA A 75 6.22 -1.06 9.62
CA ALA A 75 6.80 -2.26 9.05
C ALA A 75 6.47 -3.47 9.95
N GLY A 76 6.12 -4.58 9.30
CA GLY A 76 6.05 -5.89 9.96
C GLY A 76 7.45 -6.49 10.09
N LYS A 77 7.52 -7.74 10.53
CA LYS A 77 8.75 -8.53 10.58
C LYS A 77 8.82 -9.45 9.36
N VAL A 78 10.03 -9.78 8.91
CA VAL A 78 10.25 -10.85 7.92
C VAL A 78 9.54 -12.12 8.36
N GLY A 79 8.83 -12.77 7.44
CA GLY A 79 7.99 -13.93 7.70
C GLY A 79 6.56 -13.62 8.13
N ASN A 80 6.22 -12.36 8.49
CA ASN A 80 4.82 -12.03 8.77
C ASN A 80 3.96 -12.20 7.52
N ARG A 81 2.84 -12.87 7.68
CA ARG A 81 1.79 -12.91 6.65
C ARG A 81 0.94 -11.65 6.75
N ILE A 82 0.68 -11.04 5.60
CA ILE A 82 -0.15 -9.85 5.50
C ILE A 82 -1.26 -10.06 4.46
N ILE A 83 -2.31 -9.26 4.60
CA ILE A 83 -3.33 -9.08 3.55
C ILE A 83 -3.21 -7.65 3.08
N SER A 84 -2.95 -7.45 1.81
CA SER A 84 -2.90 -6.14 1.16
C SER A 84 -4.07 -5.98 0.19
N CYS A 85 -4.55 -4.77 0.04
CA CYS A 85 -5.61 -4.40 -0.89
C CYS A 85 -5.20 -3.15 -1.67
N PHE A 86 -5.18 -3.29 -2.99
CA PHE A 86 -4.95 -2.18 -3.91
C PHE A 86 -6.18 -2.04 -4.82
N PRO A 87 -6.82 -0.87 -4.93
CA PRO A 87 -7.99 -0.67 -5.78
C PRO A 87 -7.80 -1.16 -7.22
N ASP A 88 -6.59 -0.99 -7.75
CA ASP A 88 -6.26 -1.39 -9.11
C ASP A 88 -5.87 -2.86 -9.28
N LEU A 89 -5.35 -3.53 -8.25
CA LEU A 89 -4.82 -4.90 -8.31
C LEU A 89 -5.70 -5.92 -7.57
N GLY A 90 -6.51 -5.46 -6.60
CA GLY A 90 -7.35 -6.29 -5.74
C GLY A 90 -6.68 -6.70 -4.43
N ASN A 91 -7.28 -7.67 -3.74
CA ASN A 91 -6.79 -8.22 -2.48
C ASN A 91 -5.75 -9.30 -2.74
N MET A 92 -4.66 -9.26 -1.97
CA MET A 92 -3.57 -10.24 -2.07
C MET A 92 -3.07 -10.61 -0.68
N GLY A 93 -3.03 -11.89 -0.38
CA GLY A 93 -2.30 -12.47 0.76
C GLY A 93 -0.86 -12.74 0.37
N GLY A 94 0.03 -12.79 1.36
CA GLY A 94 1.43 -13.15 1.13
C GLY A 94 2.31 -12.86 2.34
N SER A 95 3.62 -12.91 2.15
CA SER A 95 4.60 -12.80 3.23
C SER A 95 5.57 -11.66 3.03
N ILE A 96 6.02 -11.06 4.13
CA ILE A 96 7.12 -10.10 4.14
C ILE A 96 8.42 -10.89 4.01
N THR A 97 9.21 -10.59 2.99
CA THR A 97 10.49 -11.26 2.71
C THR A 97 11.71 -10.44 3.12
N ASP A 98 11.57 -9.12 3.18
CA ASP A 98 12.63 -8.21 3.61
C ASP A 98 12.03 -6.91 4.18
N THR A 99 12.80 -6.18 4.99
CA THR A 99 12.41 -4.91 5.61
C THR A 99 13.51 -3.87 5.47
N PHE A 100 13.11 -2.62 5.30
CA PHE A 100 14.01 -1.46 5.24
C PHE A 100 13.39 -0.26 5.95
N ALA A 101 14.16 0.81 6.13
CA ALA A 101 13.67 2.03 6.78
C ALA A 101 12.48 2.63 6.01
N GLY A 102 11.26 2.56 6.59
CA GLY A 102 10.04 3.08 6.00
C GLY A 102 9.30 2.14 5.05
N GLY A 103 9.69 0.85 4.98
CA GLY A 103 9.01 -0.10 4.10
C GLY A 103 9.36 -1.56 4.30
N PHE A 104 8.80 -2.39 3.43
CA PHE A 104 9.13 -3.80 3.34
C PHE A 104 8.94 -4.33 1.92
N VAL A 105 9.52 -5.49 1.68
CA VAL A 105 9.32 -6.28 0.48
C VAL A 105 8.27 -7.35 0.77
N PHE A 106 7.28 -7.44 -0.07
CA PHE A 106 6.14 -8.34 0.02
C PHE A 106 6.11 -9.30 -1.16
N GLU A 107 6.03 -10.59 -0.88
CA GLU A 107 5.86 -11.64 -1.87
C GLU A 107 4.42 -12.16 -1.80
N PRO A 108 3.58 -11.87 -2.83
CA PRO A 108 2.18 -12.29 -2.85
C PRO A 108 2.03 -13.77 -3.23
N ASP A 109 1.14 -14.46 -2.53
CA ASP A 109 0.75 -15.85 -2.82
C ASP A 109 -0.27 -15.86 -3.97
N LEU A 110 0.21 -15.81 -5.18
CA LEU A 110 -0.62 -15.73 -6.38
C LEU A 110 -0.49 -17.00 -7.22
N THR A 111 -1.61 -17.44 -7.75
CA THR A 111 -1.68 -18.45 -8.79
C THR A 111 -1.08 -17.94 -10.11
N ASN A 112 -0.74 -18.82 -11.02
CA ASN A 112 -0.22 -18.43 -12.33
C ASN A 112 -1.21 -17.58 -13.14
N SER A 113 -2.51 -17.81 -13.01
CA SER A 113 -3.55 -17.01 -13.65
C SER A 113 -3.62 -15.58 -13.08
N GLU A 114 -3.52 -15.43 -11.76
CA GLU A 114 -3.50 -14.12 -11.10
C GLU A 114 -2.23 -13.35 -11.43
N ARG A 115 -1.06 -14.03 -11.50
CA ARG A 115 0.20 -13.40 -11.94
C ARG A 115 0.09 -12.84 -13.36
N LYS A 116 -0.51 -13.58 -14.30
CA LYS A 116 -0.76 -13.11 -15.67
C LYS A 116 -1.71 -11.89 -15.69
N ARG A 117 -2.78 -11.93 -14.90
CA ARG A 117 -3.72 -10.81 -14.77
C ARG A 117 -3.04 -9.55 -14.24
N ILE A 118 -2.21 -9.68 -13.20
CA ILE A 118 -1.47 -8.56 -12.63
C ILE A 118 -0.46 -8.01 -13.64
N ALA A 119 0.31 -8.86 -14.32
CA ALA A 119 1.25 -8.43 -15.37
C ALA A 119 0.56 -7.58 -16.44
N SER A 120 -0.59 -8.06 -16.98
CA SER A 120 -1.38 -7.30 -17.97
C SER A 120 -1.89 -5.98 -17.42
N LYS A 121 -2.34 -5.97 -16.15
CA LYS A 121 -2.85 -4.77 -15.50
C LYS A 121 -1.74 -3.73 -15.28
N LEU A 122 -0.53 -4.15 -14.93
CA LEU A 122 0.63 -3.27 -14.75
C LEU A 122 0.97 -2.53 -16.05
N VAL A 123 1.01 -3.23 -17.19
CA VAL A 123 1.23 -2.60 -18.51
C VAL A 123 0.17 -1.51 -18.79
N TRP A 124 -1.09 -1.77 -18.44
CA TRP A 124 -2.16 -0.79 -18.63
C TRP A 124 -2.01 0.41 -17.67
N LEU A 125 -1.68 0.17 -16.40
CA LEU A 125 -1.48 1.21 -15.39
C LEU A 125 -0.30 2.13 -15.74
N GLU A 126 0.82 1.59 -16.25
CA GLU A 126 1.94 2.40 -16.74
C GLU A 126 1.52 3.35 -17.87
N LYS A 127 0.72 2.87 -18.82
CA LYS A 127 0.19 3.71 -19.90
C LYS A 127 -0.72 4.80 -19.35
N LYS A 128 -1.60 4.49 -18.40
CA LYS A 128 -2.53 5.44 -17.78
C LYS A 128 -1.82 6.52 -16.96
N GLN A 129 -0.73 6.22 -16.29
CA GLN A 129 0.04 7.22 -15.52
C GLN A 129 0.73 8.27 -16.41
N ARG A 130 0.95 7.94 -17.67
CA ARG A 130 1.52 8.90 -18.65
C ARG A 130 0.51 9.91 -19.19
N ASP A 131 -0.79 9.71 -18.95
CA ASP A 131 -1.88 10.58 -19.43
C ASP A 131 -2.80 11.00 -18.27
N PRO A 132 -2.50 12.12 -17.58
CA PRO A 132 -3.26 12.56 -16.41
C PRO A 132 -4.44 13.44 -16.79
N ALA A 133 -5.62 12.88 -16.98
CA ALA A 133 -6.85 13.61 -17.21
C ALA A 133 -7.97 13.25 -16.22
N VAL A 134 -7.83 13.64 -14.94
CA VAL A 134 -8.99 13.68 -14.00
C VAL A 134 -8.84 14.87 -13.07
N ARG A 135 -9.75 15.86 -13.18
CA ARG A 135 -9.88 17.00 -12.25
C ARG A 135 -10.68 16.58 -11.02
N ASP A 136 -10.14 16.87 -9.82
CA ASP A 136 -10.84 16.71 -8.55
C ASP A 136 -11.77 17.92 -8.31
N ALA A 137 -13.06 17.66 -8.02
CA ALA A 137 -14.08 18.67 -7.77
C ALA A 137 -14.07 19.24 -6.33
N ARG A 138 -13.05 18.97 -5.53
CA ARG A 138 -12.96 19.40 -4.11
C ARG A 138 -12.54 20.87 -4.01
N ARG A 139 -12.96 21.51 -2.89
CA ARG A 139 -12.65 22.92 -2.60
C ARG A 139 -11.13 23.20 -2.55
N HIS A 140 -10.34 22.24 -2.11
CA HIS A 140 -8.87 22.29 -2.09
C HIS A 140 -8.32 21.03 -2.72
N GLU A 141 -7.47 21.20 -3.72
CA GLU A 141 -6.79 20.10 -4.39
C GLU A 141 -5.95 19.30 -3.38
N ARG A 142 -6.07 17.99 -3.43
CA ARG A 142 -5.24 17.06 -2.67
C ARG A 142 -4.17 16.49 -3.55
N PHE A 143 -3.01 16.28 -2.99
CA PHE A 143 -1.90 15.68 -3.71
C PHE A 143 -1.18 14.66 -2.83
N ILE A 144 -0.54 13.74 -3.50
CA ILE A 144 0.19 12.63 -2.90
C ILE A 144 1.67 12.99 -2.96
N PRO A 145 2.38 13.07 -1.81
CA PRO A 145 3.79 13.40 -1.82
C PRO A 145 4.63 12.28 -2.47
N ALA A 146 5.74 12.61 -3.12
CA ALA A 146 6.66 11.62 -3.66
C ALA A 146 7.28 10.74 -2.54
N ASN A 147 7.79 11.36 -1.47
CA ASN A 147 8.16 10.69 -0.22
C ASN A 147 6.96 10.77 0.75
N PRO A 148 6.35 9.64 1.18
CA PRO A 148 5.21 9.66 2.10
C PRO A 148 5.59 9.71 3.58
N HIS A 149 6.87 9.66 3.94
CA HIS A 149 7.30 9.53 5.34
C HIS A 149 7.34 10.87 6.05
N SER A 150 6.79 10.92 7.26
CA SER A 150 6.78 12.08 8.15
C SER A 150 6.94 11.67 9.60
N THR A 151 7.02 12.67 10.48
CA THR A 151 7.03 12.49 11.93
C THR A 151 5.73 13.06 12.50
N LEU A 152 5.05 12.25 13.29
CA LEU A 152 3.91 12.63 14.11
C LEU A 152 4.41 12.96 15.51
N THR A 153 4.12 14.16 16.01
CA THR A 153 4.39 14.58 17.40
C THR A 153 3.07 14.69 18.12
N LEU A 154 2.90 13.91 19.19
CA LEU A 154 1.69 13.90 20.01
C LEU A 154 1.72 15.01 21.06
N ALA A 155 0.59 15.25 21.72
CA ALA A 155 0.44 16.31 22.73
C ALA A 155 1.38 16.13 23.95
N ASP A 156 1.80 14.91 24.26
CA ASP A 156 2.76 14.57 25.31
C ASP A 156 4.23 14.79 24.88
N GLY A 157 4.46 15.29 23.67
CA GLY A 157 5.79 15.47 23.06
C GLY A 157 6.39 14.21 22.47
N SER A 158 5.79 13.04 22.62
CA SER A 158 6.29 11.82 22.02
C SER A 158 6.18 11.83 20.51
N THR A 159 7.18 11.26 19.83
CA THR A 159 7.23 11.23 18.37
C THR A 159 7.04 9.82 17.84
N ARG A 160 6.39 9.71 16.69
CA ARG A 160 6.17 8.46 15.96
C ARG A 160 6.38 8.67 14.46
N SER A 161 6.82 7.65 13.76
CA SER A 161 6.80 7.66 12.30
C SER A 161 5.37 7.59 11.80
N CYS A 162 5.06 8.33 10.74
CA CYS A 162 3.78 8.24 10.05
C CYS A 162 3.96 8.25 8.54
N PHE A 163 2.95 7.75 7.87
CA PHE A 163 2.85 7.70 6.42
C PHE A 163 1.79 8.72 5.97
N VAL A 164 2.16 9.65 5.10
CA VAL A 164 1.24 10.64 4.52
C VAL A 164 0.47 9.99 3.37
N ILE A 165 -0.83 9.84 3.55
CA ILE A 165 -1.76 9.30 2.54
C ILE A 165 -1.98 10.32 1.44
N ASP A 166 -2.50 11.48 1.82
CA ASP A 166 -2.67 12.66 0.99
C ASP A 166 -2.53 13.95 1.81
N MET A 167 -2.30 15.08 1.17
CA MET A 167 -2.19 16.38 1.80
C MET A 167 -2.81 17.49 0.95
N SER A 168 -3.25 18.55 1.62
CA SER A 168 -3.76 19.78 1.02
C SER A 168 -3.25 20.99 1.82
N VAL A 169 -3.55 22.20 1.37
CA VAL A 169 -3.17 23.43 2.07
C VAL A 169 -3.83 23.55 3.47
N THR A 170 -4.93 22.86 3.73
CA THR A 170 -5.70 22.94 4.98
C THR A 170 -5.56 21.73 5.89
N GLY A 171 -4.90 20.66 5.44
CA GLY A 171 -4.79 19.44 6.25
C GLY A 171 -4.06 18.30 5.57
N VAL A 172 -3.90 17.21 6.30
CA VAL A 172 -3.20 16.01 5.89
C VAL A 172 -3.90 14.77 6.41
N ALA A 173 -3.93 13.70 5.61
CA ALA A 173 -4.34 12.38 6.04
C ALA A 173 -3.09 11.52 6.26
N VAL A 174 -3.01 10.84 7.41
CA VAL A 174 -1.86 10.01 7.78
C VAL A 174 -2.26 8.65 8.31
N SER A 175 -1.36 7.67 8.13
CA SER A 175 -1.40 6.36 8.76
C SER A 175 -0.24 6.23 9.75
N ALA A 176 -0.48 5.69 10.94
CA ALA A 176 0.52 5.53 11.98
C ALA A 176 0.19 4.35 12.91
N ALA A 177 1.18 3.91 13.70
CA ALA A 177 0.97 2.90 14.74
C ALA A 177 -0.05 3.31 15.80
N VAL A 178 -0.18 4.62 16.05
CA VAL A 178 -1.14 5.21 16.98
C VAL A 178 -2.38 5.72 16.26
N GLN A 179 -3.49 5.84 16.99
CA GLN A 179 -4.75 6.40 16.48
C GLN A 179 -5.33 7.36 17.53
N PRO A 180 -4.87 8.61 17.54
CA PRO A 180 -5.36 9.62 18.50
C PRO A 180 -6.86 9.88 18.31
N PRO A 181 -7.60 10.22 19.37
CA PRO A 181 -9.02 10.52 19.26
C PRO A 181 -9.28 11.80 18.46
N ILE A 182 -10.50 11.94 17.94
CA ILE A 182 -10.96 13.19 17.30
C ILE A 182 -10.80 14.35 18.29
N GLY A 183 -10.31 15.50 17.82
CA GLY A 183 -10.01 16.68 18.62
C GLY A 183 -8.60 16.71 19.22
N ALA A 184 -7.88 15.59 19.24
CA ALA A 184 -6.51 15.55 19.78
C ALA A 184 -5.60 16.52 19.00
N ALA A 185 -4.86 17.34 19.78
CA ALA A 185 -3.84 18.22 19.23
C ALA A 185 -2.57 17.43 18.95
N LEU A 186 -1.93 17.69 17.83
CA LEU A 186 -0.69 17.03 17.40
C LEU A 186 -0.01 17.84 16.29
N ALA A 187 1.19 17.43 15.91
CA ALA A 187 1.87 17.98 14.74
C ALA A 187 2.29 16.87 13.77
N VAL A 188 2.26 17.17 12.48
CA VAL A 188 2.85 16.34 11.43
C VAL A 188 3.97 17.13 10.79
N GLY A 189 5.21 16.63 10.89
CA GLY A 189 6.38 17.45 10.58
C GLY A 189 6.39 18.74 11.41
N ALA A 190 6.40 19.89 10.75
CA ALA A 190 6.32 21.20 11.37
C ALA A 190 4.87 21.78 11.44
N CYS A 191 3.87 21.07 10.91
CA CYS A 191 2.49 21.57 10.85
C CYS A 191 1.67 21.10 12.05
N VAL A 192 1.26 22.04 12.89
CA VAL A 192 0.38 21.81 14.05
C VAL A 192 -1.07 21.72 13.57
N GLY A 193 -1.86 20.84 14.19
CA GLY A 193 -3.26 20.67 13.86
C GLY A 193 -4.03 19.81 14.87
N ARG A 194 -5.24 19.43 14.49
CA ARG A 194 -6.12 18.58 15.29
C ARG A 194 -6.69 17.45 14.44
N VAL A 195 -6.87 16.29 15.06
CA VAL A 195 -7.58 15.18 14.42
C VAL A 195 -9.04 15.57 14.21
N VAL A 196 -9.51 15.52 12.97
CA VAL A 196 -10.90 15.86 12.61
C VAL A 196 -11.72 14.67 12.17
N ARG A 197 -11.06 13.58 11.76
CA ARG A 197 -11.75 12.38 11.29
C ARG A 197 -10.85 11.15 11.41
N LEU A 198 -11.42 10.01 11.82
CA LEU A 198 -10.78 8.71 11.73
C LEU A 198 -11.05 8.09 10.35
N LEU A 199 -10.07 7.35 9.84
CA LEU A 199 -10.13 6.60 8.59
C LEU A 199 -9.86 5.12 8.92
N PRO A 200 -10.29 4.17 8.08
CA PRO A 200 -9.96 2.76 8.29
C PRO A 200 -8.46 2.51 8.41
N GLU A 201 -7.66 3.20 7.61
CA GLU A 201 -6.20 3.07 7.52
C GLU A 201 -5.41 4.15 8.29
N GLY A 202 -6.10 5.05 9.01
CA GLY A 202 -5.43 6.14 9.72
C GLY A 202 -6.37 7.23 10.24
N PHE A 203 -5.99 8.49 10.08
CA PHE A 203 -6.79 9.64 10.51
C PHE A 203 -6.44 10.91 9.71
N ALA A 204 -7.41 11.83 9.64
CA ALA A 204 -7.23 13.13 8.99
C ALA A 204 -7.06 14.23 10.04
N ILE A 205 -6.14 15.14 9.73
CA ILE A 205 -5.72 16.26 10.56
C ILE A 205 -6.04 17.55 9.81
N GLN A 206 -6.71 18.48 10.47
CA GLN A 206 -6.85 19.85 10.01
C GLN A 206 -5.75 20.70 10.61
N PHE A 207 -5.02 21.44 9.80
CA PHE A 207 -4.00 22.37 10.28
C PHE A 207 -4.62 23.53 11.04
N ALA A 208 -3.93 24.04 12.06
CA ALA A 208 -4.31 25.25 12.79
C ALA A 208 -4.26 26.48 11.86
N GLU A 209 -3.34 26.50 10.92
CA GLU A 209 -3.16 27.55 9.92
C GLU A 209 -3.09 26.96 8.52
N THR A 210 -3.70 27.64 7.54
CA THR A 210 -3.61 27.24 6.13
C THR A 210 -2.16 27.38 5.65
N GLN A 211 -1.61 26.32 5.08
CA GLN A 211 -0.25 26.28 4.57
C GLN A 211 -0.17 26.72 3.11
N ARG A 212 0.99 27.18 2.69
CA ARG A 212 1.23 27.46 1.27
C ARG A 212 1.63 26.17 0.55
N ARG A 213 1.06 25.92 -0.63
CA ARG A 213 1.33 24.71 -1.40
C ARG A 213 2.83 24.40 -1.63
N PRO A 214 3.69 25.37 -2.02
CA PRO A 214 5.11 25.08 -2.22
C PRO A 214 5.87 24.68 -0.97
N ASP A 215 5.38 25.07 0.23
CA ASP A 215 6.04 24.78 1.50
C ASP A 215 5.68 23.41 2.09
N LEU A 216 4.55 22.81 1.65
CA LEU A 216 4.00 21.62 2.27
C LEU A 216 4.97 20.43 2.28
N ASN A 217 5.69 20.18 1.18
CA ASN A 217 6.67 19.10 1.13
C ASN A 217 7.79 19.31 2.17
N ARG A 218 8.28 20.52 2.30
CA ARG A 218 9.34 20.87 3.26
C ARG A 218 8.84 20.81 4.72
N LEU A 219 7.63 21.23 4.98
CA LEU A 219 7.06 21.30 6.32
C LEU A 219 6.59 19.92 6.83
N LEU A 220 6.04 19.11 5.96
CA LEU A 220 5.40 17.84 6.36
C LEU A 220 6.33 16.64 6.25
N LEU A 221 7.23 16.61 5.28
CA LEU A 221 7.94 15.39 4.93
C LEU A 221 9.35 15.35 5.53
N ARG A 222 9.81 14.15 5.88
CA ARG A 222 11.22 13.93 6.20
C ARG A 222 12.04 14.11 4.92
N VAL A 223 13.11 14.89 5.03
CA VAL A 223 14.18 14.83 4.05
C VAL A 223 14.97 13.58 4.41
N ASP A 224 14.88 12.51 3.62
CA ASP A 224 15.78 11.39 3.77
C ASP A 224 17.21 11.91 3.57
N PRO A 225 18.14 11.66 4.49
CA PRO A 225 19.55 11.88 4.18
C PRO A 225 19.86 11.05 2.94
N ALA A 226 20.47 11.69 1.93
CA ALA A 226 20.91 11.00 0.72
C ALA A 226 21.64 9.71 1.11
N PRO A 227 21.43 8.58 0.40
CA PRO A 227 22.12 7.34 0.73
C PRO A 227 23.61 7.64 0.74
N ALA A 228 24.24 7.44 1.90
CA ALA A 228 25.67 7.61 2.06
C ALA A 228 26.35 6.76 0.98
N GLY A 229 27.01 7.45 0.04
CA GLY A 229 27.71 6.80 -1.04
C GLY A 229 28.66 5.77 -0.42
N ARG A 230 28.54 4.51 -0.85
CA ARG A 230 29.55 3.50 -0.56
C ARG A 230 30.83 3.99 -1.20
N THR A 231 31.70 4.64 -0.39
CA THR A 231 33.09 4.82 -0.74
C THR A 231 33.70 3.42 -0.73
N GLY A 232 33.92 2.89 -1.93
CA GLY A 232 34.73 1.70 -2.13
C GLY A 232 36.17 2.00 -1.69
N SER A 233 36.72 1.09 -0.93
CA SER A 233 38.15 0.85 -0.79
C SER A 233 38.38 -0.60 -1.15
#